data_e1f00853cc5adc43e9cca36927812248
#
_entry.id   e1f00853cc5adc43e9cca36927812248
#
_cell.length_a   1.000
_cell.length_b   1.000
_cell.length_c   1.000
_cell.angle_alpha   90.00
_cell.angle_beta   90.00
_cell.angle_gamma   90.00
#
_symmetry.space_group_name_H-M   'P 1'
#
loop_
_entity.id
_entity.type
_entity.pdbx_description
1 polymer ?
#
loop_
_entity_poly.entity_id
_entity_poly.type
_entity_poly.pdbx_seq_one_letter_code
_entity_poly.pdbx_strand_id
1 'polypeptide(L)'
;MNIFFDVDSTIIAYDGSLRPGVHEVFTSLKDQGHALFIWSGVGIRWEVVDRHKLRPYIEGCYWKPLYDHHRRLAAFGVPCTPDFCIDDHQEIIDAFGGVCVRAYDFPNRNDREMWRVHDIIAATPQAAHGE
;
A
#
# COMPACT_ATOMS: atom_id res chain seq x y z
N MET A 1 12.12 -3.05 -2.61
CA MET A 1 10.90 -3.69 -3.16
C MET A 1 9.94 -2.66 -3.70
N ASN A 2 9.09 -3.07 -4.64
CA ASN A 2 7.93 -2.29 -5.07
C ASN A 2 6.75 -2.64 -4.15
N ILE A 3 6.36 -1.69 -3.30
CA ILE A 3 5.37 -1.90 -2.25
C ILE A 3 4.11 -1.13 -2.59
N PHE A 4 2.97 -1.82 -2.62
CA PHE A 4 1.67 -1.23 -2.98
C PHE A 4 0.75 -1.20 -1.76
N PHE A 5 0.19 -0.04 -1.49
CA PHE A 5 -0.76 0.19 -0.40
C PHE A 5 -2.15 0.44 -0.97
N ASP A 6 -3.13 -0.31 -0.48
CA ASP A 6 -4.55 -0.03 -0.68
C ASP A 6 -4.95 1.25 0.06
N VAL A 7 -6.07 1.84 -0.29
CA VAL A 7 -6.55 3.11 0.28
C VAL A 7 -7.61 2.88 1.34
N ASP A 8 -8.85 2.58 0.91
CA ASP A 8 -9.98 2.48 1.84
C ASP A 8 -9.79 1.34 2.82
N SER A 9 -10.01 1.60 4.10
CA SER A 9 -9.85 0.65 5.21
C SER A 9 -8.43 0.11 5.39
N THR A 10 -7.46 0.61 4.65
CA THR A 10 -6.04 0.27 4.79
C THR A 10 -5.24 1.45 5.30
N ILE A 11 -5.23 2.58 4.59
CA ILE A 11 -4.53 3.79 5.04
C ILE A 11 -5.48 4.89 5.50
N ILE A 12 -6.77 4.83 5.15
CA ILE A 12 -7.78 5.78 5.64
C ILE A 12 -9.02 5.04 6.16
N ALA A 13 -9.71 5.69 7.10
CA ALA A 13 -11.02 5.25 7.61
C ALA A 13 -12.16 5.74 6.70
N TYR A 14 -13.40 5.37 7.01
CA TYR A 14 -14.58 5.76 6.24
C TYR A 14 -14.77 7.27 6.17
N ASP A 15 -14.38 8.00 7.21
CA ASP A 15 -14.45 9.47 7.21
C ASP A 15 -13.28 10.15 6.49
N GLY A 16 -12.37 9.37 5.92
CA GLY A 16 -11.18 9.86 5.24
C GLY A 16 -9.99 10.18 6.14
N SER A 17 -10.09 9.94 7.46
CA SER A 17 -8.97 10.15 8.38
C SER A 17 -7.83 9.19 8.09
N LEU A 18 -6.60 9.68 8.16
CA LEU A 18 -5.41 8.87 7.93
C LEU A 18 -5.17 7.91 9.09
N ARG A 19 -4.83 6.66 8.78
CA ARG A 19 -4.45 5.65 9.77
C ARG A 19 -3.18 6.09 10.49
N PRO A 20 -3.08 5.88 11.83
CA PRO A 20 -1.84 6.21 12.55
C PRO A 20 -0.63 5.50 11.97
N GLY A 21 0.47 6.23 11.86
CA GLY A 21 1.75 5.71 11.44
C GLY A 21 2.02 5.74 9.94
N VAL A 22 1.05 6.14 9.10
CA VAL A 22 1.26 6.12 7.64
C VAL A 22 2.44 7.01 7.25
N HIS A 23 2.52 8.25 7.72
CA HIS A 23 3.64 9.13 7.39
C HIS A 23 4.98 8.57 7.87
N GLU A 24 5.03 8.11 9.12
CA GLU A 24 6.25 7.59 9.73
C GLU A 24 6.74 6.35 9.00
N VAL A 25 5.84 5.43 8.70
CA VAL A 25 6.18 4.18 8.01
C VAL A 25 6.56 4.44 6.56
N PHE A 26 5.84 5.31 5.85
CA PHE A 26 6.19 5.68 4.49
C PHE A 26 7.58 6.32 4.42
N THR A 27 7.89 7.23 5.36
CA THR A 27 9.22 7.84 5.45
C THR A 27 10.29 6.78 5.62
N SER A 28 10.11 5.88 6.58
CA SER A 28 11.08 4.83 6.88
C SER A 28 11.29 3.90 5.70
N LEU A 29 10.23 3.44 5.07
CA LEU A 29 10.31 2.52 3.92
C LEU A 29 11.01 3.17 2.74
N LYS A 30 10.71 4.44 2.45
CA LYS A 30 11.37 5.18 1.39
C LYS A 30 12.87 5.35 1.69
N ASP A 31 13.22 5.70 2.91
CA ASP A 31 14.61 5.85 3.33
C ASP A 31 15.39 4.54 3.22
N GLN A 32 14.71 3.41 3.34
CA GLN A 32 15.31 2.07 3.15
C GLN A 32 15.43 1.68 1.68
N GLY A 33 15.03 2.54 0.76
CA GLY A 33 15.17 2.30 -0.68
C GLY A 33 14.00 1.61 -1.35
N HIS A 34 12.87 1.44 -0.65
CA HIS A 34 11.67 0.89 -1.26
C HIS A 34 10.96 1.92 -2.14
N ALA A 35 10.35 1.46 -3.23
CA ALA A 35 9.46 2.26 -4.05
C ALA A 35 8.02 2.03 -3.58
N LEU A 36 7.32 3.10 -3.19
CA LEU A 36 5.97 3.02 -2.65
C LEU A 36 4.95 3.47 -3.68
N PHE A 37 3.87 2.72 -3.78
CA PHE A 37 2.75 2.98 -4.70
C PHE A 37 1.45 2.91 -3.93
N ILE A 38 0.47 3.70 -4.36
CA ILE A 38 -0.89 3.66 -3.81
C ILE A 38 -1.85 3.24 -4.91
N TRP A 39 -2.77 2.34 -4.62
CA TRP A 39 -3.82 1.95 -5.55
C TRP A 39 -5.14 1.64 -4.85
N SER A 40 -6.23 1.70 -5.62
CA SER A 40 -7.57 1.44 -5.09
C SER A 40 -8.44 0.77 -6.15
N GLY A 41 -9.30 -0.12 -5.72
CA GLY A 41 -10.27 -0.80 -6.59
C GLY A 41 -11.44 0.08 -7.01
N VAL A 42 -11.58 1.27 -6.44
CA VAL A 42 -12.66 2.21 -6.77
C VAL A 42 -12.19 3.39 -7.61
N GLY A 43 -10.94 3.38 -8.05
CA GLY A 43 -10.40 4.42 -8.91
C GLY A 43 -9.03 4.91 -8.49
N ILE A 44 -8.51 5.88 -9.23
CA ILE A 44 -7.23 6.53 -8.92
C ILE A 44 -7.49 7.62 -7.89
N ARG A 45 -6.83 7.54 -6.74
CA ARG A 45 -7.18 8.30 -5.53
C ARG A 45 -6.18 9.43 -5.23
N TRP A 46 -5.88 10.26 -6.21
CA TRP A 46 -4.99 11.42 -5.98
C TRP A 46 -5.54 12.38 -4.92
N GLU A 47 -6.87 12.48 -4.76
CA GLU A 47 -7.48 13.33 -3.74
C GLU A 47 -7.08 12.91 -2.32
N VAL A 48 -6.91 11.62 -2.08
CA VAL A 48 -6.44 11.10 -0.79
C VAL A 48 -4.95 11.41 -0.60
N VAL A 49 -4.16 11.17 -1.64
CA VAL A 49 -2.72 11.44 -1.63
C VAL A 49 -2.46 12.91 -1.31
N ASP A 50 -3.19 13.82 -1.96
CA ASP A 50 -3.00 15.26 -1.77
C ASP A 50 -3.54 15.74 -0.42
N ARG A 51 -4.70 15.23 -0.01
CA ARG A 51 -5.29 15.57 1.28
C ARG A 51 -4.34 15.27 2.44
N HIS A 52 -3.64 14.14 2.37
CA HIS A 52 -2.75 13.69 3.44
C HIS A 52 -1.27 13.94 3.15
N LYS A 53 -0.96 14.69 2.09
CA LYS A 53 0.41 15.10 1.74
C LYS A 53 1.34 13.89 1.57
N LEU A 54 0.89 12.89 0.81
CA LEU A 54 1.64 11.64 0.62
C LEU A 54 2.52 11.64 -0.64
N ARG A 55 2.39 12.65 -1.53
CA ARG A 55 3.16 12.69 -2.78
C ARG A 55 4.67 12.53 -2.59
N PRO A 56 5.32 13.13 -1.57
CA PRO A 56 6.77 13.00 -1.44
C PRO A 56 7.27 11.58 -1.24
N TYR A 57 6.38 10.67 -0.83
CA TYR A 57 6.77 9.30 -0.49
C TYR A 57 6.53 8.31 -1.60
N ILE A 58 5.66 8.62 -2.58
CA ILE A 58 5.16 7.63 -3.53
C ILE A 58 5.65 7.88 -4.95
N GLU A 59 5.78 6.79 -5.72
CA GLU A 59 6.12 6.82 -7.14
C GLU A 59 4.89 7.05 -8.01
N GLY A 60 3.71 6.65 -7.54
CA GLY A 60 2.48 6.82 -8.31
C GLY A 60 1.24 6.33 -7.59
N CYS A 61 0.09 6.60 -8.23
CA CYS A 61 -1.22 6.25 -7.72
C CYS A 61 -2.04 5.65 -8.86
N TYR A 62 -2.64 4.47 -8.65
CA TYR A 62 -3.21 3.67 -9.73
C TYR A 62 -4.57 3.10 -9.36
N TRP A 63 -5.29 2.62 -10.38
CA TRP A 63 -6.48 1.82 -10.23
C TRP A 63 -6.06 0.37 -10.03
N LYS A 64 -6.54 -0.28 -8.98
CA LYS A 64 -6.18 -1.66 -8.63
C LYS A 64 -7.08 -2.65 -9.36
N PRO A 65 -6.54 -3.66 -10.08
CA PRO A 65 -7.35 -4.73 -10.63
C PRO A 65 -7.93 -5.60 -9.51
N LEU A 66 -9.23 -5.95 -9.63
CA LEU A 66 -9.95 -6.73 -8.62
C LEU A 66 -10.11 -8.20 -9.02
N TYR A 67 -9.73 -8.57 -10.24
CA TYR A 67 -9.70 -9.93 -10.75
C TYR A 67 -8.68 -10.02 -11.88
N ASP A 68 -8.26 -11.22 -12.24
CA ASP A 68 -7.17 -11.43 -13.22
C ASP A 68 -5.97 -10.54 -12.92
N HIS A 69 -5.58 -10.50 -11.67
CA HIS A 69 -4.74 -9.46 -11.09
C HIS A 69 -3.47 -9.20 -11.89
N HIS A 70 -2.66 -10.24 -12.14
CA HIS A 70 -1.39 -10.08 -12.87
C HIS A 70 -1.61 -9.67 -14.33
N ARG A 71 -2.62 -10.24 -14.99
CA ARG A 71 -2.88 -9.98 -16.41
C ARG A 71 -3.34 -8.55 -16.66
N ARG A 72 -3.97 -7.91 -15.68
CA ARG A 72 -4.59 -6.60 -15.84
C ARG A 72 -3.72 -5.42 -15.41
N LEU A 73 -2.55 -5.69 -14.87
CA LEU A 73 -1.65 -4.62 -14.41
C LEU A 73 -1.34 -3.62 -15.52
N ALA A 74 -0.87 -4.10 -16.66
CA ALA A 74 -0.52 -3.24 -17.79
C ALA A 74 -1.73 -2.45 -18.32
N ALA A 75 -2.89 -3.10 -18.42
CA ALA A 75 -4.12 -2.45 -18.89
C ALA A 75 -4.56 -1.32 -17.95
N PHE A 76 -4.25 -1.41 -16.67
CA PHE A 76 -4.55 -0.40 -15.67
C PHE A 76 -3.43 0.64 -15.51
N GLY A 77 -2.40 0.57 -16.35
CA GLY A 77 -1.28 1.50 -16.31
C GLY A 77 -0.33 1.31 -15.14
N VAL A 78 -0.40 0.16 -14.46
CA VAL A 78 0.50 -0.13 -13.34
C VAL A 78 1.89 -0.45 -13.91
N PRO A 79 2.95 0.26 -13.49
CA PRO A 79 4.25 0.21 -14.17
C PRO A 79 5.10 -1.01 -13.83
N CYS A 80 4.73 -1.76 -12.81
CA CYS A 80 5.51 -2.89 -12.32
C CYS A 80 4.63 -3.90 -11.60
N THR A 81 5.15 -5.09 -11.39
CA THR A 81 4.48 -6.09 -10.55
C THR A 81 4.79 -5.78 -9.09
N PRO A 82 3.78 -5.75 -8.20
CA PRO A 82 4.03 -5.59 -6.77
C PRO A 82 4.92 -6.71 -6.23
N ASP A 83 5.90 -6.32 -5.41
CA ASP A 83 6.69 -7.28 -4.63
C ASP A 83 6.04 -7.57 -3.28
N PHE A 84 5.27 -6.60 -2.78
CA PHE A 84 4.64 -6.67 -1.47
C PHE A 84 3.42 -5.77 -1.45
N CYS A 85 2.27 -6.30 -1.05
CA CYS A 85 1.03 -5.52 -0.94
C CYS A 85 0.56 -5.40 0.50
N ILE A 86 0.00 -4.26 0.84
CA ILE A 86 -0.68 -4.02 2.10
C ILE A 86 -2.14 -3.71 1.76
N ASP A 87 -3.04 -4.57 2.20
CA ASP A 87 -4.45 -4.52 1.83
C ASP A 87 -5.27 -5.17 2.94
N ASP A 88 -6.52 -4.76 3.10
CA ASP A 88 -7.45 -5.40 4.04
C ASP A 88 -8.19 -6.58 3.42
N HIS A 89 -7.96 -6.85 2.13
CA HIS A 89 -8.55 -7.97 1.40
C HIS A 89 -7.51 -9.05 1.13
N GLN A 90 -7.76 -10.26 1.66
CA GLN A 90 -6.83 -11.38 1.54
C GLN A 90 -6.55 -11.78 0.09
N GLU A 91 -7.53 -11.61 -0.80
CA GLU A 91 -7.39 -12.00 -2.21
C GLU A 91 -6.25 -11.25 -2.93
N ILE A 92 -5.98 -10.01 -2.55
CA ILE A 92 -4.86 -9.23 -3.10
C ILE A 92 -3.54 -9.80 -2.60
N ILE A 93 -3.48 -10.20 -1.34
CA ILE A 93 -2.30 -10.80 -0.74
C ILE A 93 -2.04 -12.18 -1.36
N ASP A 94 -3.09 -12.95 -1.63
CA ASP A 94 -2.97 -14.25 -2.31
C ASP A 94 -2.41 -14.08 -3.73
N ALA A 95 -2.77 -12.99 -4.41
CA ALA A 95 -2.32 -12.73 -5.78
C ALA A 95 -0.86 -12.26 -5.85
N PHE A 96 -0.43 -11.39 -4.94
CA PHE A 96 0.86 -10.69 -5.06
C PHE A 96 1.80 -10.89 -3.88
N GLY A 97 1.32 -11.42 -2.77
CA GLY A 97 2.10 -11.47 -1.54
C GLY A 97 1.99 -10.19 -0.75
N GLY A 98 2.38 -10.27 0.53
CA GLY A 98 2.36 -9.13 1.43
C GLY A 98 1.67 -9.45 2.74
N VAL A 99 0.97 -8.48 3.29
CA VAL A 99 0.28 -8.62 4.57
C VAL A 99 -1.16 -8.12 4.47
N CYS A 100 -2.11 -8.96 4.91
CA CYS A 100 -3.50 -8.57 5.09
C CYS A 100 -3.63 -7.86 6.42
N VAL A 101 -3.99 -6.57 6.37
CA VAL A 101 -4.13 -5.77 7.58
C VAL A 101 -5.55 -5.85 8.11
N ARG A 102 -5.70 -5.58 9.40
CA ARG A 102 -7.02 -5.37 9.99
C ARG A 102 -7.64 -4.13 9.37
N ALA A 103 -8.90 -4.22 8.96
CA ALA A 103 -9.60 -3.10 8.36
C ALA A 103 -9.65 -1.89 9.30
N TYR A 104 -9.33 -0.71 8.74
CA TYR A 104 -9.39 0.55 9.47
C TYR A 104 -10.61 1.33 9.03
N ASP A 105 -11.78 0.95 9.54
CA ASP A 105 -13.07 1.54 9.12
C ASP A 105 -13.41 2.80 9.89
N PHE A 106 -13.06 2.86 11.17
CA PHE A 106 -13.35 3.98 12.06
C PHE A 106 -12.07 4.53 12.67
N PRO A 107 -11.98 5.86 12.84
CA PRO A 107 -10.77 6.47 13.41
C PRO A 107 -10.43 5.88 14.77
N ASN A 108 -9.17 5.48 14.95
CA ASN A 108 -8.67 4.93 16.20
C ASN A 108 -7.18 5.31 16.33
N ARG A 109 -6.91 6.32 17.16
CA ARG A 109 -5.55 6.81 17.37
C ARG A 109 -4.61 5.80 18.06
N ASN A 110 -5.17 4.71 18.59
CA ASN A 110 -4.39 3.64 19.21
C ASN A 110 -4.08 2.51 18.23
N ASP A 111 -4.50 2.61 16.96
CA ASP A 111 -4.20 1.62 15.94
C ASP A 111 -2.69 1.54 15.70
N ARG A 112 -2.15 0.31 15.65
CA ARG A 112 -0.71 0.05 15.50
C ARG A 112 -0.38 -0.77 14.27
N GLU A 113 -1.34 -1.01 13.38
CA GLU A 113 -1.15 -1.90 12.23
C GLU A 113 -0.02 -1.44 11.30
N MET A 114 0.15 -0.12 11.07
CA MET A 114 1.21 0.37 10.19
C MET A 114 2.59 -0.01 10.72
N TRP A 115 2.79 0.02 12.05
CA TRP A 115 4.07 -0.40 12.64
C TRP A 115 4.26 -1.92 12.54
N ARG A 116 3.17 -2.70 12.65
CA ARG A 116 3.23 -4.16 12.40
C ARG A 116 3.64 -4.43 10.96
N VAL A 117 3.06 -3.72 10.00
CA VAL A 117 3.44 -3.82 8.58
C VAL A 117 4.93 -3.50 8.39
N HIS A 118 5.39 -2.42 9.00
CA HIS A 118 6.81 -2.02 8.95
C HIS A 118 7.72 -3.14 9.46
N ASP A 119 7.39 -3.74 10.58
CA ASP A 119 8.18 -4.83 11.18
C ASP A 119 8.19 -6.06 10.28
N ILE A 120 7.06 -6.40 9.67
CA ILE A 120 6.95 -7.52 8.73
C ILE A 120 7.83 -7.28 7.51
N ILE A 121 7.80 -6.08 6.94
CA ILE A 121 8.64 -5.72 5.79
C ILE A 121 10.12 -5.81 6.16
N ALA A 122 10.48 -5.32 7.35
CA ALA A 122 11.87 -5.37 7.82
C ALA A 122 12.39 -6.81 7.96
N ALA A 123 11.50 -7.73 8.32
CA ALA A 123 11.83 -9.16 8.47
C ALA A 123 11.73 -9.94 7.15
N THR A 124 11.21 -9.34 6.08
CA THR A 124 11.01 -10.01 4.80
C THR A 124 12.27 -9.92 3.96
N PRO A 125 12.84 -11.07 3.52
CA PRO A 125 13.99 -11.04 2.62
C PRO A 125 13.62 -10.40 1.29
N GLN A 126 14.44 -9.48 0.81
CA GLN A 126 14.26 -8.90 -0.50
C GLN A 126 14.84 -9.82 -1.57
N ALA A 127 14.15 -9.89 -2.72
CA ALA A 127 14.70 -10.59 -3.87
C ALA A 127 16.00 -9.90 -4.27
N ALA A 128 16.99 -10.71 -4.72
CA ALA A 128 18.28 -10.23 -5.18
C ALA A 128 18.12 -9.67 -6.61
N HIS A 129 17.53 -8.47 -6.72
CA HIS A 129 17.27 -7.85 -8.02
C HIS A 129 18.57 -7.58 -8.77
N GLY A 130 18.67 -8.08 -9.99
CA GLY A 130 19.80 -7.84 -10.86
C GLY A 130 21.05 -8.65 -10.54
N GLU A 131 20.95 -9.62 -9.71
CA GLU A 131 22.05 -10.55 -9.40
C GLU A 131 21.95 -11.84 -10.17
#